data_7ebd452660092c5990d0a90729df5f0a
#
_entry.id   7ebd452660092c5990d0a90729df5f0a
#
_cell.length_a   1.000
_cell.length_b   1.000
_cell.length_c   1.000
_cell.angle_alpha   90.00
_cell.angle_beta   90.00
_cell.angle_gamma   90.00
#
_symmetry.space_group_name_H-M   'P 1'
#
loop_
_entity.id
_entity.type
_entity.pdbx_description
1 polymer ?
#
loop_
_entity_poly.entity_id
_entity_poly.type
_entity_poly.pdbx_seq_one_letter_code
_entity_poly.pdbx_strand_id
1 'polypeptide(L)'
;MKYLLYAEQDYAYSILRPLQDAIRERGGEARWFLAGRSIHPEYLKADEARLTTIKDVKKWAPDAVLVPGNSVPQFIPGLKVAVFHGFNVAKAGRSDKRGHFNIRGCFDLYCTQGPNTTLRFKELAKSYGFFRVVETGWAAVDPLFQDTAASGSAAGNKKPTILLCSTFTPRLSCAPHLVDTIKTLRDQGKWHWLVQFHPKMDAATVNQYKAMEGEHLEFFETDAIIPLMKRADVMLSDTSSVMLMFMLQRKPVVTFRNRSRGSRAHLLNVEEPAEIEKTIMHALTKPPELMECIEHFVADYHPYQDGKSSERVLNAVENIARAGLKNRKAKPLNLLRTLKERRKLGYWGL
;
A
#
# COMPACT_ATOMS: atom_id res chain seq x y z
N MET A 1 13.20 19.82 9.76
CA MET A 1 11.83 20.16 9.27
C MET A 1 10.80 19.42 10.14
N LYS A 2 9.59 19.98 10.23
CA LYS A 2 8.45 19.42 10.97
C LYS A 2 7.45 18.79 9.98
N TYR A 3 7.16 17.53 10.14
CA TYR A 3 6.27 16.77 9.25
C TYR A 3 5.02 16.31 10.00
N LEU A 4 3.84 16.67 9.52
CA LEU A 4 2.57 16.17 10.01
C LEU A 4 2.18 14.89 9.25
N LEU A 5 2.01 13.79 9.97
CA LEU A 5 1.52 12.52 9.45
C LEU A 5 -0.01 12.51 9.60
N TYR A 6 -0.72 12.86 8.52
CA TYR A 6 -2.17 13.03 8.53
C TYR A 6 -2.87 11.73 8.14
N ALA A 7 -3.60 11.15 9.07
CA ALA A 7 -4.24 9.84 8.93
C ALA A 7 -5.75 9.91 9.17
N GLU A 8 -6.52 9.22 8.32
CA GLU A 8 -7.98 9.13 8.43
C GLU A 8 -8.48 7.69 8.61
N GLN A 9 -7.63 6.68 8.37
CA GLN A 9 -7.93 5.25 8.47
C GLN A 9 -6.67 4.48 8.87
N ASP A 10 -6.85 3.30 9.45
CA ASP A 10 -5.77 2.49 10.04
C ASP A 10 -4.65 2.09 9.06
N TYR A 11 -4.97 1.90 7.78
CA TYR A 11 -3.93 1.60 6.78
C TYR A 11 -2.84 2.70 6.70
N ALA A 12 -3.13 3.91 7.18
CA ALA A 12 -2.17 5.01 7.19
C ALA A 12 -0.94 4.72 8.08
N TYR A 13 -1.09 3.90 9.12
CA TYR A 13 0.02 3.56 10.01
C TYR A 13 1.14 2.84 9.25
N SER A 14 0.80 1.79 8.49
CA SER A 14 1.78 1.04 7.71
C SER A 14 2.44 1.86 6.59
N ILE A 15 1.72 2.85 6.05
CA ILE A 15 2.21 3.70 4.96
C ILE A 15 3.12 4.82 5.47
N LEU A 16 2.76 5.43 6.61
CA LEU A 16 3.45 6.61 7.10
C LEU A 16 4.63 6.29 8.04
N ARG A 17 4.69 5.10 8.64
CA ARG A 17 5.80 4.70 9.52
C ARG A 17 7.16 4.67 8.82
N PRO A 18 7.32 4.11 7.62
CA PRO A 18 8.60 4.20 6.92
C PRO A 18 9.04 5.66 6.66
N LEU A 19 8.08 6.55 6.39
CA LEU A 19 8.35 7.98 6.26
C LEU A 19 8.75 8.60 7.60
N GLN A 20 8.08 8.23 8.71
CA GLN A 20 8.43 8.69 10.05
C GLN A 20 9.86 8.28 10.42
N ASP A 21 10.22 7.03 10.13
CA ASP A 21 11.55 6.52 10.43
C ASP A 21 12.62 7.29 9.63
N ALA A 22 12.42 7.49 8.34
CA ALA A 22 13.30 8.30 7.50
C ALA A 22 13.37 9.78 7.94
N ILE A 23 12.27 10.37 8.44
CA ILE A 23 12.27 11.73 9.01
C ILE A 23 13.16 11.79 10.26
N ARG A 24 13.01 10.81 11.16
CA ARG A 24 13.77 10.73 12.41
C ARG A 24 15.26 10.52 12.14
N GLU A 25 15.61 9.64 11.22
CA GLU A 25 17.00 9.39 10.79
C GLU A 25 17.69 10.65 10.27
N ARG A 26 16.94 11.57 9.65
CA ARG A 26 17.41 12.89 9.19
C ARG A 26 17.38 13.98 10.26
N GLY A 27 17.06 13.66 11.52
CA GLY A 27 16.92 14.62 12.61
C GLY A 27 15.70 15.54 12.46
N GLY A 28 14.70 15.17 11.66
CA GLY A 28 13.43 15.87 11.53
C GLY A 28 12.45 15.49 12.64
N GLU A 29 11.41 16.30 12.83
CA GLU A 29 10.31 16.00 13.74
C GLU A 29 9.08 15.49 12.97
N ALA A 30 8.51 14.36 13.41
CA ALA A 30 7.26 13.81 12.91
C ALA A 30 6.22 13.78 14.02
N ARG A 31 5.00 14.27 13.75
CA ARG A 31 3.85 14.15 14.66
C ARG A 31 2.62 13.68 13.90
N TRP A 32 1.83 12.85 14.54
CA TRP A 32 0.60 12.30 13.98
C TRP A 32 -0.59 13.21 14.23
N PHE A 33 -1.50 13.26 13.26
CA PHE A 33 -2.83 13.83 13.42
C PHE A 33 -3.87 12.86 12.87
N LEU A 34 -4.72 12.33 13.76
CA LEU A 34 -5.73 11.32 13.45
C LEU A 34 -7.07 12.02 13.24
N ALA A 35 -7.52 12.11 11.99
CA ALA A 35 -8.68 12.91 11.57
C ALA A 35 -9.93 12.08 11.26
N GLY A 36 -9.82 10.75 11.21
CA GLY A 36 -10.92 9.82 10.89
C GLY A 36 -11.70 9.41 12.13
N ARG A 37 -12.98 9.03 11.94
CA ARG A 37 -13.78 8.38 12.99
C ARG A 37 -13.49 6.88 13.13
N SER A 38 -12.93 6.29 12.09
CA SER A 38 -12.61 4.85 11.99
C SER A 38 -11.12 4.58 12.08
N ILE A 39 -10.34 5.51 12.65
CA ILE A 39 -8.93 5.30 12.93
C ILE A 39 -8.76 5.02 14.42
N HIS A 40 -8.00 4.01 14.75
CA HIS A 40 -7.79 3.50 16.10
C HIS A 40 -6.53 4.12 16.72
N PRO A 41 -6.67 5.08 17.66
CA PRO A 41 -5.51 5.74 18.29
C PRO A 41 -4.60 4.80 19.06
N GLU A 42 -5.12 3.69 19.55
CA GLU A 42 -4.39 2.64 20.27
C GLU A 42 -3.33 1.93 19.42
N TYR A 43 -3.37 2.10 18.09
CA TYR A 43 -2.33 1.59 17.20
C TYR A 43 -1.09 2.48 17.12
N LEU A 44 -1.13 3.68 17.74
CA LEU A 44 0.08 4.49 17.91
C LEU A 44 1.03 3.79 18.89
N LYS A 45 2.31 3.82 18.57
CA LYS A 45 3.36 3.36 19.48
C LYS A 45 3.65 4.40 20.55
N ALA A 46 4.24 4.00 21.65
CA ALA A 46 4.53 4.87 22.79
C ALA A 46 5.42 6.09 22.43
N ASP A 47 6.28 5.93 21.42
CA ASP A 47 7.19 6.97 20.91
C ASP A 47 6.60 7.82 19.76
N GLU A 48 5.35 7.54 19.35
CA GLU A 48 4.67 8.26 18.27
C GLU A 48 3.86 9.43 18.81
N ALA A 49 4.45 10.63 18.78
CA ALA A 49 3.83 11.85 19.29
C ALA A 49 2.59 12.25 18.43
N ARG A 50 1.47 12.57 19.12
CA ARG A 50 0.21 12.95 18.49
C ARG A 50 -0.18 14.39 18.82
N LEU A 51 -0.72 15.10 17.82
CA LEU A 51 -1.46 16.34 17.99
C LEU A 51 -2.96 16.02 17.97
N THR A 52 -3.72 16.55 18.91
CA THR A 52 -5.13 16.16 19.10
C THR A 52 -6.12 17.14 18.50
N THR A 53 -5.74 18.42 18.37
CA THR A 53 -6.61 19.46 17.82
C THR A 53 -5.96 20.21 16.65
N ILE A 54 -6.79 20.81 15.81
CA ILE A 54 -6.29 21.69 14.73
C ILE A 54 -5.56 22.92 15.28
N LYS A 55 -5.93 23.40 16.49
CA LYS A 55 -5.20 24.47 17.15
C LYS A 55 -3.76 24.07 17.46
N ASP A 56 -3.56 22.85 17.97
CA ASP A 56 -2.21 22.32 18.24
C ASP A 56 -1.39 22.18 16.95
N VAL A 57 -2.02 21.69 15.87
CA VAL A 57 -1.37 21.60 14.54
C VAL A 57 -0.94 22.99 14.05
N LYS A 58 -1.82 23.98 14.14
CA LYS A 58 -1.48 25.37 13.73
C LYS A 58 -0.39 25.98 14.60
N LYS A 59 -0.43 25.75 15.93
CA LYS A 59 0.61 26.21 16.87
C LYS A 59 1.95 25.55 16.60
N TRP A 60 1.94 24.24 16.30
CA TRP A 60 3.16 23.51 15.97
C TRP A 60 3.72 23.88 14.59
N ALA A 61 2.88 24.34 13.67
CA ALA A 61 3.22 24.86 12.34
C ALA A 61 4.10 23.85 11.54
N PRO A 62 3.56 22.73 11.03
CA PRO A 62 4.32 21.81 10.22
C PRO A 62 4.80 22.44 8.92
N ASP A 63 6.01 22.11 8.47
CA ASP A 63 6.54 22.50 7.16
C ASP A 63 5.88 21.70 6.05
N ALA A 64 5.55 20.43 6.30
CA ALA A 64 4.88 19.55 5.35
C ALA A 64 3.85 18.65 6.03
N VAL A 65 2.84 18.24 5.27
CA VAL A 65 1.77 17.32 5.67
C VAL A 65 1.77 16.13 4.71
N LEU A 66 2.14 14.95 5.20
CA LEU A 66 2.18 13.70 4.42
C LEU A 66 0.84 12.98 4.55
N VAL A 67 0.21 12.67 3.42
CA VAL A 67 -1.17 12.20 3.37
C VAL A 67 -1.30 10.99 2.44
N PRO A 68 -1.62 9.80 2.97
CA PRO A 68 -1.95 8.64 2.12
C PRO A 68 -3.34 8.75 1.51
N GLY A 69 -4.25 9.46 2.18
CA GLY A 69 -5.62 9.69 1.72
C GLY A 69 -5.73 10.61 0.50
N ASN A 70 -6.95 10.75 0.01
CA ASN A 70 -7.24 11.50 -1.22
C ASN A 70 -7.52 13.00 -0.99
N SER A 71 -7.56 13.45 0.25
CA SER A 71 -7.81 14.85 0.62
C SER A 71 -7.18 15.20 1.96
N VAL A 72 -6.95 16.50 2.13
CA VAL A 72 -6.45 17.08 3.37
C VAL A 72 -7.01 18.49 3.50
N PRO A 73 -7.35 18.97 4.72
CA PRO A 73 -7.85 20.33 4.93
C PRO A 73 -6.84 21.39 4.48
N GLN A 74 -7.31 22.36 3.69
CA GLN A 74 -6.44 23.44 3.19
C GLN A 74 -5.98 24.39 4.30
N PHE A 75 -6.76 24.51 5.39
CA PHE A 75 -6.44 25.38 6.54
C PHE A 75 -5.34 24.83 7.46
N ILE A 76 -4.91 23.58 7.30
CA ILE A 76 -3.69 23.07 7.95
C ILE A 76 -2.48 23.73 7.28
N PRO A 77 -1.52 24.31 8.03
CA PRO A 77 -0.31 24.90 7.44
C PRO A 77 0.63 23.86 6.83
N GLY A 78 1.63 24.29 6.07
CA GLY A 78 2.65 23.46 5.44
C GLY A 78 2.29 22.91 4.06
N LEU A 79 3.27 22.34 3.37
CA LEU A 79 3.18 21.75 2.04
C LEU A 79 2.34 20.46 2.09
N LYS A 80 1.26 20.34 1.31
CA LYS A 80 0.40 19.14 1.27
C LYS A 80 0.94 18.15 0.26
N VAL A 81 1.32 16.98 0.74
CA VAL A 81 2.00 15.94 -0.03
C VAL A 81 1.14 14.67 -0.08
N ALA A 82 0.73 14.27 -1.27
CA ALA A 82 0.05 12.99 -1.49
C ALA A 82 1.10 11.87 -1.62
N VAL A 83 1.04 10.86 -0.73
CA VAL A 83 1.92 9.68 -0.73
C VAL A 83 1.19 8.40 -1.11
N PHE A 84 -0.10 8.49 -1.43
CA PHE A 84 -1.01 7.42 -1.84
C PHE A 84 -1.19 6.29 -0.81
N HIS A 85 -2.27 5.52 -0.99
CA HIS A 85 -2.64 4.40 -0.11
C HIS A 85 -2.68 3.04 -0.83
N GLY A 86 -2.05 2.93 -1.99
CA GLY A 86 -1.98 1.72 -2.78
C GLY A 86 -1.70 2.03 -4.24
N PHE A 87 -1.37 0.99 -5.00
CA PHE A 87 -1.24 1.09 -6.45
C PHE A 87 -2.59 1.38 -7.11
N ASN A 88 -2.55 2.11 -8.22
CA ASN A 88 -3.74 2.34 -9.02
C ASN A 88 -4.10 1.06 -9.79
N VAL A 89 -5.03 0.28 -9.24
CA VAL A 89 -5.58 -0.87 -9.93
C VAL A 89 -6.86 -0.43 -10.63
N ALA A 90 -6.95 -0.62 -11.94
CA ALA A 90 -8.19 -0.44 -12.70
C ALA A 90 -9.20 -1.48 -12.25
N LYS A 91 -9.99 -1.17 -11.19
CA LYS A 91 -11.05 -2.06 -10.72
C LYS A 91 -12.24 -2.00 -11.66
N ALA A 92 -12.78 -3.17 -12.03
CA ALA A 92 -13.98 -3.29 -12.83
C ALA A 92 -15.12 -2.43 -12.24
N GLY A 93 -15.72 -1.54 -13.07
CA GLY A 93 -16.88 -0.72 -12.68
C GLY A 93 -16.60 0.64 -12.05
N ARG A 94 -15.33 1.06 -11.83
CA ARG A 94 -15.02 2.42 -11.39
C ARG A 94 -14.64 3.32 -12.56
N SER A 95 -15.34 4.46 -12.69
CA SER A 95 -14.93 5.51 -13.63
C SER A 95 -13.66 6.19 -13.12
N ASP A 96 -12.82 6.71 -14.04
CA ASP A 96 -11.61 7.51 -13.73
C ASP A 96 -11.90 8.71 -12.82
N LYS A 97 -13.15 9.20 -12.83
CA LYS A 97 -13.61 10.30 -11.97
C LYS A 97 -13.59 10.00 -10.46
N ARG A 98 -13.42 8.74 -10.03
CA ARG A 98 -13.40 8.35 -8.60
C ARG A 98 -12.05 7.78 -8.13
N GLY A 99 -11.07 7.61 -9.02
CA GLY A 99 -9.75 7.05 -8.76
C GLY A 99 -8.72 8.05 -8.23
N HIS A 100 -7.47 7.64 -8.24
CA HIS A 100 -6.30 8.45 -7.87
C HIS A 100 -6.14 9.70 -8.75
N PHE A 101 -6.53 9.62 -10.02
CA PHE A 101 -6.42 10.73 -10.98
C PHE A 101 -7.48 11.83 -10.83
N ASN A 102 -8.40 11.69 -9.86
CA ASN A 102 -9.34 12.76 -9.53
C ASN A 102 -8.65 13.85 -8.70
N ILE A 103 -8.26 14.95 -9.35
CA ILE A 103 -7.58 16.06 -8.69
C ILE A 103 -8.56 16.91 -7.88
N ARG A 104 -8.43 16.82 -6.54
CA ARG A 104 -9.31 17.50 -5.58
C ARG A 104 -8.86 18.92 -5.21
N GLY A 105 -7.71 19.35 -5.72
CA GLY A 105 -7.21 20.70 -5.53
C GLY A 105 -6.64 21.01 -4.14
N CYS A 106 -6.33 19.98 -3.33
CA CYS A 106 -5.79 20.19 -1.98
C CYS A 106 -4.27 19.98 -1.88
N PHE A 107 -3.66 19.17 -2.75
CA PHE A 107 -2.24 18.85 -2.69
C PHE A 107 -1.37 19.85 -3.47
N ASP A 108 -0.13 20.02 -3.00
CA ASP A 108 0.94 20.78 -3.63
C ASP A 108 1.91 19.89 -4.39
N LEU A 109 2.10 18.67 -3.88
CA LEU A 109 2.99 17.64 -4.42
C LEU A 109 2.29 16.29 -4.44
N TYR A 110 2.42 15.58 -5.55
CA TYR A 110 2.09 14.17 -5.68
C TYR A 110 3.38 13.36 -5.83
N CYS A 111 3.66 12.48 -4.88
CA CYS A 111 4.78 11.52 -4.88
C CYS A 111 4.30 10.22 -5.51
N THR A 112 4.54 10.04 -6.81
CA THR A 112 4.01 8.92 -7.58
C THR A 112 4.88 7.67 -7.47
N GLN A 113 4.28 6.51 -7.71
CA GLN A 113 4.87 5.21 -7.41
C GLN A 113 5.75 4.66 -8.53
N GLY A 114 5.39 4.93 -9.78
CA GLY A 114 6.10 4.49 -10.97
C GLY A 114 5.56 5.13 -12.25
N PRO A 115 6.13 4.81 -13.42
CA PRO A 115 5.80 5.42 -14.70
C PRO A 115 4.30 5.42 -15.04
N ASN A 116 3.59 4.31 -14.79
CA ASN A 116 2.17 4.18 -15.10
C ASN A 116 1.26 5.21 -14.42
N THR A 117 1.67 5.71 -13.27
CA THR A 117 0.96 6.80 -12.57
C THR A 117 1.61 8.16 -12.82
N THR A 118 2.93 8.21 -12.89
CA THR A 118 3.70 9.44 -13.05
C THR A 118 3.37 10.18 -14.34
N LEU A 119 3.28 9.48 -15.46
CA LEU A 119 3.01 10.08 -16.77
C LEU A 119 1.67 10.81 -16.75
N ARG A 120 0.63 10.15 -16.27
CA ARG A 120 -0.71 10.74 -16.18
C ARG A 120 -0.79 11.91 -15.20
N PHE A 121 -0.12 11.81 -14.04
CA PHE A 121 -0.06 12.94 -13.08
C PHE A 121 0.72 14.14 -13.64
N LYS A 122 1.75 13.93 -14.45
CA LYS A 122 2.47 15.03 -15.14
C LYS A 122 1.58 15.76 -16.14
N GLU A 123 0.75 15.05 -16.91
CA GLU A 123 -0.24 15.66 -17.80
C GLU A 123 -1.26 16.50 -17.00
N LEU A 124 -1.78 15.94 -15.92
CA LEU A 124 -2.71 16.67 -15.04
C LEU A 124 -2.05 17.88 -14.41
N ALA A 125 -0.79 17.80 -14.00
CA ALA A 125 -0.05 18.93 -13.45
C ALA A 125 0.10 20.08 -14.49
N LYS A 126 0.35 19.76 -15.75
CA LYS A 126 0.37 20.76 -16.85
C LYS A 126 -1.00 21.42 -17.01
N SER A 127 -2.07 20.63 -17.00
CA SER A 127 -3.44 21.14 -17.18
C SER A 127 -3.89 22.01 -16.02
N TYR A 128 -3.73 21.53 -14.79
CA TYR A 128 -4.18 22.26 -13.59
C TYR A 128 -3.26 23.40 -13.16
N GLY A 129 -1.95 23.23 -13.27
CA GLY A 129 -0.94 24.27 -13.03
C GLY A 129 -0.64 24.61 -11.56
N PHE A 130 -1.31 23.99 -10.57
CA PHE A 130 -1.15 24.34 -9.15
C PHE A 130 -0.40 23.30 -8.30
N PHE A 131 0.00 22.15 -8.84
CA PHE A 131 0.75 21.13 -8.11
C PHE A 131 1.96 20.61 -8.90
N ARG A 132 2.87 19.98 -8.21
CA ARG A 132 4.02 19.29 -8.81
C ARG A 132 3.89 17.78 -8.67
N VAL A 133 4.64 17.05 -9.49
CA VAL A 133 4.70 15.59 -9.50
C VAL A 133 6.16 15.16 -9.47
N VAL A 134 6.47 14.27 -8.55
CA VAL A 134 7.80 13.63 -8.46
C VAL A 134 7.58 12.12 -8.33
N GLU A 135 8.25 11.34 -9.18
CA GLU A 135 8.27 9.90 -9.03
C GLU A 135 9.25 9.52 -7.92
N THR A 136 8.74 8.85 -6.90
CA THR A 136 9.49 8.55 -5.68
C THR A 136 9.54 7.06 -5.35
N GLY A 137 8.69 6.26 -6.00
CA GLY A 137 8.30 4.98 -5.46
C GLY A 137 7.24 5.15 -4.36
N TRP A 138 6.90 4.07 -3.69
CA TRP A 138 5.90 4.05 -2.62
C TRP A 138 6.52 3.66 -1.28
N ALA A 139 6.58 4.60 -0.35
CA ALA A 139 7.21 4.44 0.96
C ALA A 139 6.73 3.20 1.74
N ALA A 140 5.45 2.83 1.60
CA ALA A 140 4.89 1.66 2.28
C ALA A 140 5.58 0.33 1.94
N VAL A 141 6.29 0.24 0.82
CA VAL A 141 7.01 -0.98 0.41
C VAL A 141 8.51 -0.92 0.69
N ASP A 142 9.04 0.18 1.22
CA ASP A 142 10.46 0.27 1.58
C ASP A 142 10.91 -0.90 2.48
N PRO A 143 10.14 -1.31 3.54
CA PRO A 143 10.53 -2.44 4.38
C PRO A 143 10.62 -3.79 3.63
N LEU A 144 10.00 -3.90 2.44
CA LEU A 144 10.09 -5.10 1.60
C LEU A 144 11.51 -5.33 1.08
N PHE A 145 12.26 -4.23 0.85
CA PHE A 145 13.60 -4.22 0.25
C PHE A 145 14.71 -3.95 1.25
N GLN A 146 14.38 -3.69 2.51
CA GLN A 146 15.37 -3.54 3.57
C GLN A 146 15.75 -4.92 4.13
N ASP A 147 17.04 -5.17 4.29
CA ASP A 147 17.53 -6.38 4.95
C ASP A 147 17.17 -6.31 6.44
N THR A 148 16.22 -7.15 6.84
CA THR A 148 16.01 -7.43 8.25
C THR A 148 16.89 -8.61 8.64
N ALA A 149 17.59 -8.53 9.75
CA ALA A 149 18.48 -9.58 10.28
C ALA A 149 17.81 -10.98 10.41
N ALA A 150 16.50 -11.06 10.21
CA ALA A 150 15.70 -12.29 10.20
C ALA A 150 15.59 -12.98 8.82
N SER A 151 16.15 -12.39 7.74
CA SER A 151 16.15 -13.01 6.40
C SER A 151 17.35 -13.91 6.15
N GLY A 152 17.88 -14.54 7.20
CA GLY A 152 18.84 -15.63 7.05
C GLY A 152 18.20 -16.78 6.30
N SER A 153 18.44 -16.86 5.00
CA SER A 153 18.22 -18.07 4.23
C SER A 153 19.21 -19.12 4.74
N ALA A 154 18.81 -19.94 5.70
CA ALA A 154 19.45 -21.21 5.89
C ALA A 154 19.28 -21.96 4.56
N ALA A 155 20.34 -22.04 3.78
CA ALA A 155 20.48 -22.91 2.60
C ALA A 155 20.47 -24.36 3.11
N GLY A 156 19.30 -24.87 3.40
CA GLY A 156 19.02 -26.25 3.75
C GLY A 156 17.69 -26.59 3.10
N ASN A 157 17.49 -27.83 2.79
CA ASN A 157 16.37 -28.48 2.08
C ASN A 157 14.95 -28.04 2.56
N LYS A 158 14.67 -26.71 2.49
CA LYS A 158 13.45 -26.09 3.01
C LYS A 158 12.34 -26.21 1.97
N LYS A 159 11.20 -26.77 2.40
CA LYS A 159 10.00 -26.85 1.55
C LYS A 159 9.64 -25.45 1.02
N PRO A 160 9.22 -25.32 -0.25
CA PRO A 160 8.73 -24.04 -0.77
C PRO A 160 7.59 -23.50 0.09
N THR A 161 7.55 -22.18 0.24
CA THR A 161 6.57 -21.49 1.08
C THR A 161 5.55 -20.76 0.20
N ILE A 162 4.27 -21.05 0.41
CA ILE A 162 3.16 -20.43 -0.33
C ILE A 162 2.39 -19.48 0.60
N LEU A 163 2.22 -18.22 0.18
CA LEU A 163 1.41 -17.24 0.91
C LEU A 163 0.02 -17.16 0.30
N LEU A 164 -1.00 -17.55 1.07
CA LEU A 164 -2.40 -17.37 0.69
C LEU A 164 -2.95 -16.08 1.26
N CYS A 165 -3.36 -15.17 0.37
CA CYS A 165 -4.07 -13.94 0.72
C CYS A 165 -5.37 -13.84 -0.07
N SER A 166 -6.44 -13.38 0.57
CA SER A 166 -7.74 -13.22 -0.09
C SER A 166 -8.40 -11.89 0.26
N THR A 167 -9.12 -11.31 -0.71
CA THR A 167 -9.98 -10.15 -0.43
C THR A 167 -11.19 -10.56 0.41
N PHE A 168 -11.71 -9.64 1.21
CA PHE A 168 -12.91 -9.87 2.03
C PHE A 168 -14.23 -9.68 1.27
N THR A 169 -14.19 -9.22 0.02
CA THR A 169 -15.40 -9.00 -0.79
C THR A 169 -15.96 -10.35 -1.25
N PRO A 170 -17.15 -10.83 -0.78
CA PRO A 170 -17.58 -12.20 -0.97
C PRO A 170 -17.53 -12.72 -2.42
N ARG A 171 -17.99 -11.90 -3.38
CA ARG A 171 -18.00 -12.26 -4.82
C ARG A 171 -16.60 -12.34 -5.47
N LEU A 172 -15.56 -11.85 -4.80
CA LEU A 172 -14.19 -11.78 -5.32
C LEU A 172 -13.23 -12.65 -4.50
N SER A 173 -13.63 -13.04 -3.29
CA SER A 173 -12.82 -13.80 -2.36
C SER A 173 -12.59 -15.22 -2.87
N CYS A 174 -11.34 -15.65 -2.91
CA CYS A 174 -10.99 -17.04 -3.22
C CYS A 174 -11.07 -17.96 -1.99
N ALA A 175 -10.86 -17.41 -0.79
CA ALA A 175 -10.73 -18.21 0.43
C ALA A 175 -11.90 -19.17 0.68
N PRO A 176 -13.19 -18.77 0.63
CA PRO A 176 -14.31 -19.68 0.87
C PRO A 176 -14.39 -20.84 -0.14
N HIS A 177 -13.87 -20.64 -1.36
CA HIS A 177 -13.93 -21.62 -2.44
C HIS A 177 -12.76 -22.63 -2.41
N LEU A 178 -11.72 -22.34 -1.64
CA LEU A 178 -10.48 -23.11 -1.65
C LEU A 178 -10.21 -23.90 -0.36
N VAL A 179 -11.16 -23.89 0.60
CA VAL A 179 -10.98 -24.56 1.91
C VAL A 179 -10.54 -26.00 1.75
N ASP A 180 -11.31 -26.81 1.01
CA ASP A 180 -11.03 -28.25 0.83
C ASP A 180 -9.75 -28.49 0.01
N THR A 181 -9.52 -27.65 -1.01
CA THR A 181 -8.30 -27.73 -1.82
C THR A 181 -7.06 -27.44 -0.99
N ILE A 182 -7.07 -26.37 -0.19
CA ILE A 182 -5.93 -26.02 0.67
C ILE A 182 -5.71 -27.09 1.74
N LYS A 183 -6.78 -27.64 2.33
CA LYS A 183 -6.67 -28.75 3.28
C LYS A 183 -5.97 -29.96 2.64
N THR A 184 -6.39 -30.37 1.45
CA THR A 184 -5.78 -31.48 0.72
C THR A 184 -4.31 -31.20 0.41
N LEU A 185 -3.98 -30.02 -0.10
CA LEU A 185 -2.61 -29.65 -0.46
C LEU A 185 -1.71 -29.51 0.77
N ARG A 186 -2.23 -29.00 1.89
CA ARG A 186 -1.52 -28.98 3.18
C ARG A 186 -1.17 -30.39 3.64
N ASP A 187 -2.15 -31.33 3.59
CA ASP A 187 -1.98 -32.69 4.08
C ASP A 187 -0.95 -33.52 3.25
N GLN A 188 -0.73 -33.13 1.99
CA GLN A 188 0.37 -33.69 1.18
C GLN A 188 1.76 -33.31 1.71
N GLY A 189 1.89 -32.23 2.49
CA GLY A 189 3.15 -31.79 3.09
C GLY A 189 4.25 -31.37 2.10
N LYS A 190 3.92 -31.09 0.83
CA LYS A 190 4.87 -30.65 -0.20
C LYS A 190 5.38 -29.24 0.04
N TRP A 191 4.53 -28.36 0.60
CA TRP A 191 4.77 -26.95 0.81
C TRP A 191 4.48 -26.53 2.24
N HIS A 192 5.03 -25.39 2.64
CA HIS A 192 4.64 -24.70 3.86
C HIS A 192 3.69 -23.55 3.51
N TRP A 193 2.51 -23.51 4.13
CA TRP A 193 1.49 -22.50 3.87
C TRP A 193 1.53 -21.39 4.92
N LEU A 194 1.59 -20.15 4.48
CA LEU A 194 1.32 -18.96 5.28
C LEU A 194 -0.04 -18.41 4.86
N VAL A 195 -0.96 -18.26 5.79
CA VAL A 195 -2.31 -17.77 5.49
C VAL A 195 -2.54 -16.46 6.23
N GLN A 196 -2.93 -15.42 5.49
CA GLN A 196 -3.30 -14.13 6.06
C GLN A 196 -4.49 -13.56 5.29
N PHE A 197 -5.53 -13.19 6.02
CA PHE A 197 -6.70 -12.56 5.43
C PHE A 197 -6.88 -11.13 5.94
N HIS A 198 -7.61 -10.33 5.15
CA HIS A 198 -8.00 -8.99 5.56
C HIS A 198 -8.85 -9.06 6.86
N PRO A 199 -8.69 -8.12 7.84
CA PRO A 199 -9.45 -8.14 9.11
C PRO A 199 -10.98 -8.15 8.97
N LYS A 200 -11.50 -7.78 7.80
CA LYS A 200 -12.94 -7.82 7.47
C LYS A 200 -13.39 -9.14 6.84
N MET A 201 -12.51 -10.14 6.76
CA MET A 201 -12.92 -11.48 6.31
C MET A 201 -13.98 -12.04 7.25
N ASP A 202 -14.95 -12.79 6.71
CA ASP A 202 -15.97 -13.42 7.54
C ASP A 202 -15.35 -14.45 8.51
N ALA A 203 -15.90 -14.49 9.72
CA ALA A 203 -15.36 -15.31 10.81
C ALA A 203 -15.44 -16.81 10.52
N ALA A 204 -16.43 -17.28 9.75
CA ALA A 204 -16.59 -18.68 9.43
C ALA A 204 -15.43 -19.16 8.54
N THR A 205 -15.10 -18.39 7.51
CA THR A 205 -13.93 -18.66 6.66
C THR A 205 -12.63 -18.61 7.46
N VAL A 206 -12.43 -17.58 8.30
CA VAL A 206 -11.24 -17.47 9.16
C VAL A 206 -11.09 -18.72 10.04
N ASN A 207 -12.15 -19.14 10.72
CA ASN A 207 -12.12 -20.30 11.63
C ASN A 207 -11.80 -21.61 10.90
N GLN A 208 -12.29 -21.79 9.66
CA GLN A 208 -11.94 -22.95 8.84
C GLN A 208 -10.43 -23.03 8.57
N TYR A 209 -9.79 -21.91 8.24
CA TYR A 209 -8.35 -21.89 8.00
C TYR A 209 -7.51 -22.01 9.28
N LYS A 210 -7.95 -21.40 10.38
CA LYS A 210 -7.32 -21.59 11.70
C LYS A 210 -7.37 -23.06 12.14
N ALA A 211 -8.47 -23.75 11.90
CA ALA A 211 -8.59 -25.18 12.21
C ALA A 211 -7.62 -26.06 11.40
N MET A 212 -6.99 -25.51 10.34
CA MET A 212 -5.98 -26.22 9.55
C MET A 212 -4.54 -25.97 10.05
N GLU A 213 -4.31 -25.14 11.08
CA GLU A 213 -2.97 -24.87 11.60
C GLU A 213 -2.26 -26.16 12.02
N GLY A 214 -0.95 -26.21 11.81
CA GLY A 214 -0.10 -27.35 12.11
C GLY A 214 1.25 -27.27 11.42
N GLU A 215 1.93 -28.41 11.27
CA GLU A 215 3.30 -28.47 10.73
C GLU A 215 3.46 -27.80 9.37
N HIS A 216 2.43 -27.85 8.52
CA HIS A 216 2.50 -27.38 7.13
C HIS A 216 1.66 -26.13 6.84
N LEU A 217 1.01 -25.53 7.86
CA LEU A 217 0.22 -24.33 7.71
C LEU A 217 0.24 -23.47 8.97
N GLU A 218 0.61 -22.21 8.82
CA GLU A 218 0.51 -21.16 9.84
C GLU A 218 -0.54 -20.12 9.43
N PHE A 219 -1.45 -19.76 10.34
CA PHE A 219 -2.42 -18.67 10.13
C PHE A 219 -1.99 -17.41 10.89
N PHE A 220 -2.04 -16.24 10.23
CA PHE A 220 -1.60 -14.98 10.81
C PHE A 220 -2.75 -13.97 10.91
N GLU A 221 -3.06 -13.54 12.12
CA GLU A 221 -3.93 -12.39 12.39
C GLU A 221 -3.08 -11.13 12.52
N THR A 222 -2.67 -10.57 11.40
CA THR A 222 -1.82 -9.40 11.39
C THR A 222 -2.08 -8.53 10.16
N ASP A 223 -1.93 -7.21 10.32
CA ASP A 223 -1.87 -6.27 9.20
C ASP A 223 -0.43 -6.14 8.64
N ALA A 224 0.57 -6.71 9.33
CA ALA A 224 1.97 -6.67 8.92
C ALA A 224 2.26 -7.77 7.89
N ILE A 225 1.82 -7.59 6.65
CA ILE A 225 1.96 -8.57 5.57
C ILE A 225 3.38 -8.71 5.03
N ILE A 226 4.21 -7.68 5.13
CA ILE A 226 5.55 -7.66 4.51
C ILE A 226 6.46 -8.80 5.00
N PRO A 227 6.55 -9.12 6.31
CA PRO A 227 7.35 -10.27 6.76
C PRO A 227 6.91 -11.59 6.13
N LEU A 228 5.61 -11.79 5.91
CA LEU A 228 5.08 -12.99 5.25
C LEU A 228 5.43 -13.02 3.76
N MET A 229 5.33 -11.87 3.08
CA MET A 229 5.75 -11.74 1.68
C MET A 229 7.23 -12.07 1.46
N LYS A 230 8.10 -11.68 2.40
CA LYS A 230 9.53 -11.99 2.33
C LYS A 230 9.79 -13.50 2.46
N ARG A 231 9.06 -14.19 3.34
CA ARG A 231 9.18 -15.64 3.58
C ARG A 231 8.69 -16.49 2.42
N ALA A 232 7.67 -16.02 1.68
CA ALA A 232 7.01 -16.82 0.65
C ALA A 232 7.75 -16.82 -0.69
N ASP A 233 7.69 -17.93 -1.41
CA ASP A 233 8.24 -18.12 -2.76
C ASP A 233 7.20 -17.81 -3.85
N VAL A 234 5.93 -18.17 -3.58
CA VAL A 234 4.78 -17.94 -4.47
C VAL A 234 3.62 -17.40 -3.63
N MET A 235 2.82 -16.51 -4.21
CA MET A 235 1.55 -16.10 -3.61
C MET A 235 0.38 -16.73 -4.35
N LEU A 236 -0.60 -17.26 -3.61
CA LEU A 236 -1.93 -17.60 -4.09
C LEU A 236 -2.91 -16.53 -3.63
N SER A 237 -3.64 -15.91 -4.56
CA SER A 237 -4.56 -14.83 -4.23
C SER A 237 -5.75 -14.77 -5.21
N ASP A 238 -6.54 -13.72 -5.09
CA ASP A 238 -7.67 -13.43 -5.99
C ASP A 238 -7.48 -12.09 -6.74
N THR A 239 -8.40 -11.14 -6.58
CA THR A 239 -8.33 -9.77 -7.13
C THR A 239 -7.79 -8.75 -6.11
N SER A 240 -7.05 -9.19 -5.11
CA SER A 240 -6.49 -8.35 -4.07
C SER A 240 -5.29 -7.53 -4.57
N SER A 241 -5.22 -6.25 -4.19
CA SER A 241 -4.08 -5.40 -4.52
C SER A 241 -2.77 -5.81 -3.82
N VAL A 242 -2.84 -6.69 -2.84
CA VAL A 242 -1.66 -7.22 -2.12
C VAL A 242 -0.73 -8.02 -3.05
N MET A 243 -1.30 -8.66 -4.09
CA MET A 243 -0.51 -9.38 -5.10
C MET A 243 0.48 -8.47 -5.84
N LEU A 244 0.11 -7.20 -6.05
CA LEU A 244 0.99 -6.23 -6.72
C LEU A 244 2.23 -5.95 -5.86
N MET A 245 2.06 -5.80 -4.54
CA MET A 245 3.17 -5.64 -3.61
C MET A 245 4.08 -6.88 -3.61
N PHE A 246 3.49 -8.08 -3.65
CA PHE A 246 4.26 -9.32 -3.69
C PHE A 246 5.14 -9.44 -4.94
N MET A 247 4.58 -9.10 -6.11
CA MET A 247 5.30 -9.14 -7.38
C MET A 247 6.49 -8.16 -7.46
N LEU A 248 6.49 -7.09 -6.65
CA LEU A 248 7.66 -6.19 -6.57
C LEU A 248 8.95 -6.91 -6.17
N GLN A 249 8.85 -8.06 -5.50
CA GLN A 249 9.99 -8.93 -5.18
C GLN A 249 10.42 -9.82 -6.36
N ARG A 250 9.84 -9.68 -7.55
CA ARG A 250 10.03 -10.59 -8.70
C ARG A 250 9.71 -12.03 -8.36
N LYS A 251 8.61 -12.23 -7.62
CA LYS A 251 8.09 -13.55 -7.25
C LYS A 251 6.76 -13.81 -7.94
N PRO A 252 6.51 -15.04 -8.40
CA PRO A 252 5.29 -15.40 -9.12
C PRO A 252 4.04 -15.32 -8.26
N VAL A 253 2.92 -14.95 -8.90
CA VAL A 253 1.59 -14.96 -8.29
C VAL A 253 0.66 -15.87 -9.09
N VAL A 254 0.04 -16.82 -8.39
CA VAL A 254 -1.08 -17.60 -8.87
C VAL A 254 -2.37 -16.92 -8.40
N THR A 255 -3.33 -16.75 -9.28
CA THR A 255 -4.62 -16.14 -8.92
C THR A 255 -5.75 -17.10 -9.22
N PHE A 256 -6.73 -17.13 -8.30
CA PHE A 256 -7.96 -17.90 -8.51
C PHE A 256 -9.11 -16.96 -8.88
N ARG A 257 -9.71 -17.16 -10.06
CA ARG A 257 -10.83 -16.39 -10.59
C ARG A 257 -10.61 -14.88 -10.56
N ASN A 258 -9.43 -14.44 -10.98
CA ASN A 258 -9.08 -13.03 -10.98
C ASN A 258 -9.98 -12.20 -11.89
N ARG A 259 -10.59 -11.14 -11.35
CA ARG A 259 -11.50 -10.21 -12.02
C ARG A 259 -10.90 -8.82 -12.26
N SER A 260 -9.58 -8.67 -12.20
CA SER A 260 -8.93 -7.41 -12.56
C SER A 260 -9.05 -7.11 -14.05
N ARG A 261 -9.05 -5.83 -14.41
CA ARG A 261 -9.04 -5.38 -15.80
C ARG A 261 -7.59 -5.21 -16.30
N GLY A 262 -7.40 -5.32 -17.60
CA GLY A 262 -6.12 -5.14 -18.26
C GLY A 262 -5.38 -6.45 -18.52
N SER A 263 -4.11 -6.33 -18.97
CA SER A 263 -3.25 -7.48 -19.20
C SER A 263 -2.98 -8.22 -17.91
N ARG A 264 -3.00 -9.54 -17.98
CA ARG A 264 -2.71 -10.47 -16.87
C ARG A 264 -1.53 -11.38 -17.19
N ALA A 265 -0.73 -11.06 -18.19
CA ALA A 265 0.40 -11.87 -18.62
C ALA A 265 1.43 -12.13 -17.49
N HIS A 266 1.49 -11.21 -16.50
CA HIS A 266 2.31 -11.33 -15.30
C HIS A 266 1.68 -12.16 -14.18
N LEU A 267 0.51 -12.79 -14.41
CA LEU A 267 -0.22 -13.62 -13.44
C LEU A 267 -0.52 -14.99 -14.04
N LEU A 268 -0.46 -16.03 -13.20
CA LEU A 268 -0.97 -17.35 -13.55
C LEU A 268 -2.38 -17.48 -12.98
N ASN A 269 -3.42 -17.25 -13.83
CA ASN A 269 -4.81 -17.31 -13.39
C ASN A 269 -5.43 -18.68 -13.66
N VAL A 270 -6.09 -19.24 -12.66
CA VAL A 270 -6.85 -20.47 -12.73
C VAL A 270 -8.33 -20.22 -12.42
N GLU A 271 -9.22 -20.95 -13.03
CA GLU A 271 -10.66 -20.86 -12.80
C GLU A 271 -11.19 -22.03 -11.95
N GLU A 272 -10.51 -23.20 -11.98
CA GLU A 272 -10.92 -24.38 -11.26
C GLU A 272 -9.93 -24.78 -10.14
N PRO A 273 -10.42 -25.18 -8.95
CA PRO A 273 -9.57 -25.54 -7.82
C PRO A 273 -8.57 -26.68 -8.12
N ALA A 274 -8.95 -27.62 -8.98
CA ALA A 274 -8.09 -28.75 -9.38
C ALA A 274 -6.81 -28.33 -10.11
N GLU A 275 -6.76 -27.13 -10.68
CA GLU A 275 -5.60 -26.61 -11.42
C GLU A 275 -4.55 -25.97 -10.51
N ILE A 276 -4.90 -25.68 -9.23
CA ILE A 276 -4.06 -24.90 -8.32
C ILE A 276 -2.71 -25.58 -8.08
N GLU A 277 -2.72 -26.88 -7.79
CA GLU A 277 -1.48 -27.62 -7.50
C GLU A 277 -0.50 -27.56 -8.66
N LYS A 278 -0.95 -27.92 -9.86
CA LYS A 278 -0.14 -27.88 -11.09
C LYS A 278 0.39 -26.46 -11.37
N THR A 279 -0.45 -25.45 -11.15
CA THR A 279 -0.09 -24.06 -11.43
C THR A 279 0.92 -23.51 -10.41
N ILE A 280 0.81 -23.88 -9.12
CA ILE A 280 1.82 -23.52 -8.11
C ILE A 280 3.14 -24.21 -8.43
N MET A 281 3.14 -25.49 -8.79
CA MET A 281 4.36 -26.20 -9.21
C MET A 281 5.03 -25.51 -10.40
N HIS A 282 4.24 -25.10 -11.39
CA HIS A 282 4.74 -24.33 -12.54
C HIS A 282 5.31 -22.97 -12.10
N ALA A 283 4.60 -22.22 -11.24
CA ALA A 283 5.09 -20.97 -10.70
C ALA A 283 6.44 -21.09 -9.98
N LEU A 284 6.64 -22.16 -9.21
CA LEU A 284 7.87 -22.44 -8.49
C LEU A 284 9.08 -22.66 -9.42
N THR A 285 8.86 -23.11 -10.67
CA THR A 285 9.93 -23.21 -11.68
C THR A 285 10.37 -21.86 -12.23
N LYS A 286 9.64 -20.76 -11.91
CA LYS A 286 9.89 -19.40 -12.40
C LYS A 286 10.07 -19.35 -13.93
N PRO A 287 9.05 -19.70 -14.72
CA PRO A 287 9.17 -19.75 -16.18
C PRO A 287 9.69 -18.42 -16.73
N PRO A 288 10.68 -18.43 -17.65
CA PRO A 288 11.31 -17.20 -18.16
C PRO A 288 10.30 -16.18 -18.72
N GLU A 289 9.30 -16.63 -19.48
CA GLU A 289 8.26 -15.79 -20.07
C GLU A 289 7.40 -15.08 -19.00
N LEU A 290 7.04 -15.81 -17.93
CA LEU A 290 6.32 -15.22 -16.80
C LEU A 290 7.19 -14.19 -16.07
N MET A 291 8.46 -14.51 -15.84
CA MET A 291 9.38 -13.63 -15.14
C MET A 291 9.65 -12.36 -15.92
N GLU A 292 9.75 -12.42 -17.25
CA GLU A 292 9.85 -11.25 -18.12
C GLU A 292 8.60 -10.36 -18.01
N CYS A 293 7.41 -10.95 -18.03
CA CYS A 293 6.16 -10.20 -17.83
C CYS A 293 6.09 -9.54 -16.45
N ILE A 294 6.58 -10.22 -15.40
CA ILE A 294 6.66 -9.65 -14.04
C ILE A 294 7.66 -8.49 -14.02
N GLU A 295 8.82 -8.62 -14.69
CA GLU A 295 9.82 -7.55 -14.76
C GLU A 295 9.26 -6.29 -15.43
N HIS A 296 8.60 -6.44 -16.56
CA HIS A 296 7.92 -5.33 -17.25
C HIS A 296 6.86 -4.67 -16.35
N PHE A 297 6.08 -5.50 -15.63
CA PHE A 297 5.10 -4.99 -14.67
C PHE A 297 5.78 -4.18 -13.56
N VAL A 298 6.85 -4.70 -12.95
CA VAL A 298 7.58 -4.02 -11.88
C VAL A 298 8.19 -2.71 -12.37
N ALA A 299 8.81 -2.71 -13.57
CA ALA A 299 9.38 -1.51 -14.16
C ALA A 299 8.35 -0.39 -14.39
N ASP A 300 7.11 -0.74 -14.71
CA ASP A 300 6.03 0.23 -14.93
C ASP A 300 5.37 0.71 -13.63
N TYR A 301 5.19 -0.20 -12.65
CA TYR A 301 4.44 0.10 -11.42
C TYR A 301 5.30 0.64 -10.28
N HIS A 302 6.50 0.09 -10.09
CA HIS A 302 7.44 0.50 -9.03
C HIS A 302 8.86 0.06 -9.36
N PRO A 303 9.63 0.83 -10.13
CA PRO A 303 10.96 0.44 -10.59
C PRO A 303 12.03 0.40 -9.49
N TYR A 304 11.73 0.93 -8.30
CA TYR A 304 12.68 1.07 -7.20
C TYR A 304 12.67 -0.16 -6.29
N GLN A 305 13.85 -0.73 -6.02
CA GLN A 305 14.00 -1.92 -5.16
C GLN A 305 15.06 -1.72 -4.07
N ASP A 306 15.38 -0.48 -3.80
CA ASP A 306 16.43 -0.10 -2.85
C ASP A 306 15.94 0.27 -1.45
N GLY A 307 14.60 0.18 -1.22
CA GLY A 307 13.98 0.53 0.06
C GLY A 307 14.10 2.02 0.44
N LYS A 308 14.29 2.91 -0.55
CA LYS A 308 14.55 4.34 -0.33
C LYS A 308 13.47 5.27 -0.89
N SER A 309 12.24 4.77 -1.04
CA SER A 309 11.13 5.62 -1.52
C SER A 309 10.80 6.72 -0.51
N SER A 310 10.88 6.43 0.79
CA SER A 310 10.72 7.42 1.86
C SER A 310 11.73 8.57 1.74
N GLU A 311 12.99 8.25 1.50
CA GLU A 311 14.04 9.26 1.31
C GLU A 311 13.77 10.14 0.08
N ARG A 312 13.30 9.55 -1.03
CA ARG A 312 12.93 10.31 -2.25
C ARG A 312 11.76 11.24 -2.00
N VAL A 313 10.76 10.82 -1.22
CA VAL A 313 9.65 11.68 -0.80
C VAL A 313 10.16 12.87 -0.01
N LEU A 314 11.02 12.65 0.99
CA LEU A 314 11.58 13.73 1.80
C LEU A 314 12.45 14.68 0.96
N ASN A 315 13.29 14.17 0.07
CA ASN A 315 14.07 14.98 -0.87
C ASN A 315 13.17 15.85 -1.75
N ALA A 316 12.07 15.30 -2.26
CA ALA A 316 11.11 16.04 -3.07
C ALA A 316 10.44 17.17 -2.27
N VAL A 317 10.07 16.90 -1.03
CA VAL A 317 9.49 17.90 -0.09
C VAL A 317 10.49 19.02 0.19
N GLU A 318 11.72 18.68 0.58
CA GLU A 318 12.76 19.63 0.91
C GLU A 318 13.14 20.53 -0.28
N ASN A 319 13.24 19.93 -1.48
CA ASN A 319 13.52 20.67 -2.70
C ASN A 319 12.43 21.70 -3.01
N ILE A 320 11.15 21.33 -2.81
CA ILE A 320 10.04 22.26 -3.00
C ILE A 320 10.02 23.33 -1.91
N ALA A 321 10.29 22.97 -0.66
CA ALA A 321 10.35 23.92 0.45
C ALA A 321 11.44 25.00 0.22
N ARG A 322 12.62 24.59 -0.27
CA ARG A 322 13.73 25.52 -0.62
C ARG A 322 13.45 26.37 -1.85
N ALA A 323 12.96 25.77 -2.93
CA ALA A 323 12.70 26.47 -4.18
C ALA A 323 11.45 27.37 -4.12
N GLY A 324 10.58 27.12 -3.14
CA GLY A 324 9.25 27.74 -3.06
C GLY A 324 8.30 27.22 -4.14
N LEU A 325 7.05 27.62 -4.03
CA LEU A 325 5.98 27.27 -4.97
C LEU A 325 5.83 28.31 -6.11
N LYS A 326 6.96 28.89 -6.57
CA LYS A 326 6.97 29.94 -7.60
C LYS A 326 6.33 29.44 -8.92
N ASN A 327 5.70 30.35 -9.65
CA ASN A 327 5.11 30.16 -10.99
C ASN A 327 3.98 29.08 -11.03
N ARG A 328 3.13 29.03 -10.01
CA ARG A 328 1.95 28.16 -10.01
C ARG A 328 0.66 28.96 -9.99
N LYS A 329 -0.38 28.36 -10.58
CA LYS A 329 -1.75 28.86 -10.39
C LYS A 329 -2.16 28.69 -8.93
N ALA A 330 -3.07 29.52 -8.46
CA ALA A 330 -3.68 29.33 -7.14
C ALA A 330 -4.50 28.02 -7.11
N LYS A 331 -4.49 27.33 -5.97
CA LYS A 331 -5.39 26.19 -5.74
C LYS A 331 -6.84 26.66 -5.74
N PRO A 332 -7.81 25.84 -6.17
CA PRO A 332 -9.22 26.16 -6.04
C PRO A 332 -9.60 26.33 -4.55
N LEU A 333 -10.47 27.27 -4.26
CA LEU A 333 -10.88 27.60 -2.89
C LEU A 333 -11.59 26.44 -2.16
N ASN A 334 -12.21 25.52 -2.90
CA ASN A 334 -12.87 24.32 -2.34
C ASN A 334 -13.83 24.61 -1.17
N LEU A 335 -14.57 25.72 -1.23
CA LEU A 335 -15.38 26.24 -0.10
C LEU A 335 -16.27 25.19 0.56
N LEU A 336 -17.06 24.43 -0.24
CA LEU A 336 -17.94 23.41 0.29
C LEU A 336 -17.17 22.27 0.98
N ARG A 337 -16.02 21.88 0.45
CA ARG A 337 -15.16 20.88 1.09
C ARG A 337 -14.57 21.43 2.37
N THR A 338 -14.04 22.62 2.34
CA THR A 338 -13.48 23.30 3.52
C THR A 338 -14.51 23.39 4.65
N LEU A 339 -15.76 23.75 4.36
CA LEU A 339 -16.83 23.78 5.34
C LEU A 339 -17.13 22.38 5.94
N LYS A 340 -17.19 21.35 5.10
CA LYS A 340 -17.37 19.95 5.56
C LYS A 340 -16.22 19.51 6.46
N GLU A 341 -14.98 19.82 6.09
CA GLU A 341 -13.79 19.48 6.87
C GLU A 341 -13.73 20.26 8.20
N ARG A 342 -14.08 21.55 8.20
CA ARG A 342 -14.21 22.34 9.43
C ARG A 342 -15.24 21.74 10.39
N ARG A 343 -16.42 21.39 9.87
CA ARG A 343 -17.45 20.70 10.67
C ARG A 343 -16.98 19.35 11.21
N LYS A 344 -16.32 18.54 10.35
CA LYS A 344 -15.78 17.23 10.74
C LYS A 344 -14.77 17.33 11.88
N LEU A 345 -13.90 18.34 11.83
CA LEU A 345 -12.78 18.53 12.76
C LEU A 345 -13.09 19.51 13.91
N GLY A 346 -14.32 20.03 13.98
CA GLY A 346 -14.73 20.96 15.02
C GLY A 346 -13.93 22.28 15.04
N TYR A 347 -13.40 22.72 13.89
CA TYR A 347 -12.51 23.89 13.81
C TYR A 347 -13.08 25.02 12.95
N TRP A 348 -13.44 26.14 13.60
CA TRP A 348 -14.05 27.33 12.98
C TRP A 348 -13.18 28.59 13.08
N GLY A 349 -11.94 28.48 13.60
CA GLY A 349 -11.00 29.59 13.64
C GLY A 349 -10.52 30.04 12.25
N LEU A 350 -10.19 31.31 12.15
CA LEU A 350 -9.54 31.90 10.96
C LEU A 350 -8.09 31.46 10.84
#